data_74fda82977833f360d39e03df6ba7b37
#
_entry.id   74fda82977833f360d39e03df6ba7b37
#
_cell.length_a   1.000
_cell.length_b   1.000
_cell.length_c   1.000
_cell.angle_alpha   90.00
_cell.angle_beta   90.00
_cell.angle_gamma   90.00
#
_symmetry.space_group_name_H-M   'P 1'
#
loop_
_entity.id
_entity.type
_entity.pdbx_description
1 polymer ?
#
loop_
_entity_poly.entity_id
_entity_poly.type
_entity_poly.pdbx_seq_one_letter_code
_entity_poly.pdbx_strand_id
1 'polypeptide(L)'
;FRFLAATALIWAVACEKQGPEGDNADPAPGPVIEITDINGTSIQEGNNLVGLVSDSKTGKGIANVVVSDGYSVVTTDANGVYQFKASRYAKTVFVSLPSEYEVPLDADKRPAYYKVGINQKAVNRNDFTLTPLAAIEDSFTFIAIGDPQCTNDKEIGRYTNETMNDIAQTLSANQNQGKYLNAYAMTLGDNVNDTPDLWGKLMNTMKKVQIGAGKYLPVFITIGNHDHNAKESSDMTAVGNFQKYCGPTDYSFNRGK
;
A
#
# COMPACT_ATOMS: atom_id res chain seq x y z
N PHE A 1 6.77 -27.55 27.70
CA PHE A 1 7.33 -26.24 27.23
C PHE A 1 8.74 -26.48 26.71
N ARG A 2 8.96 -26.47 25.40
CA ARG A 2 10.28 -26.44 24.80
C ARG A 2 10.38 -25.20 23.94
N PHE A 3 11.17 -24.24 24.39
CA PHE A 3 11.63 -23.11 23.60
C PHE A 3 12.74 -23.61 22.65
N LEU A 4 12.58 -23.49 21.36
CA LEU A 4 13.67 -23.58 20.39
C LEU A 4 14.20 -22.15 20.17
N ALA A 5 15.40 -21.91 20.69
CA ALA A 5 16.15 -20.70 20.41
C ALA A 5 16.80 -20.82 19.02
N ALA A 6 16.43 -19.95 18.10
CA ALA A 6 17.13 -19.80 16.83
C ALA A 6 18.37 -18.94 17.06
N THR A 7 19.56 -19.57 17.00
CA THR A 7 20.85 -18.88 17.06
C THR A 7 21.18 -18.31 15.69
N ALA A 8 21.14 -16.99 15.55
CA ALA A 8 21.66 -16.29 14.39
C ALA A 8 23.19 -16.21 14.50
N LEU A 9 23.90 -16.90 13.63
CA LEU A 9 25.36 -16.75 13.48
C LEU A 9 25.63 -15.48 12.65
N ILE A 10 26.16 -14.45 13.30
CA ILE A 10 26.71 -13.27 12.63
C ILE A 10 28.16 -13.55 12.30
N TRP A 11 28.50 -13.66 11.02
CA TRP A 11 29.88 -13.66 10.54
C TRP A 11 30.31 -12.23 10.27
N ALA A 12 31.24 -11.72 11.06
CA ALA A 12 31.96 -10.50 10.77
C ALA A 12 32.98 -10.76 9.67
N VAL A 13 32.84 -10.09 8.52
CA VAL A 13 33.88 -10.11 7.48
C VAL A 13 34.81 -8.92 7.74
N ALA A 14 36.07 -9.25 8.00
CA ALA A 14 37.16 -8.30 8.14
C ALA A 14 37.49 -7.63 6.81
N CYS A 15 37.74 -6.32 6.90
CA CYS A 15 38.14 -5.48 5.80
C CYS A 15 39.53 -5.81 5.31
N GLU A 16 39.68 -6.29 4.09
CA GLU A 16 40.98 -6.45 3.43
C GLU A 16 41.18 -5.37 2.35
N LYS A 17 42.41 -4.85 2.28
CA LYS A 17 42.82 -3.70 1.50
C LYS A 17 42.72 -3.94 -0.02
N GLN A 18 42.22 -2.95 -0.75
CA GLN A 18 42.21 -2.91 -2.20
C GLN A 18 43.61 -2.91 -2.82
N GLY A 19 43.85 -3.82 -3.74
CA GLY A 19 44.88 -3.77 -4.77
C GLY A 19 44.26 -3.33 -6.10
N PRO A 20 45.05 -2.85 -7.08
CA PRO A 20 44.53 -2.15 -8.24
C PRO A 20 44.03 -3.07 -9.38
N GLU A 21 42.99 -2.62 -10.01
CA GLU A 21 42.51 -2.94 -11.37
C GLU A 21 41.99 -4.35 -11.71
N GLY A 22 40.75 -4.37 -12.14
CA GLY A 22 40.22 -5.33 -13.10
C GLY A 22 39.13 -6.25 -12.56
N ASP A 23 38.01 -6.08 -13.10
CA ASP A 23 36.80 -6.88 -13.22
C ASP A 23 35.57 -6.28 -12.53
N ASN A 24 34.74 -5.67 -13.40
CA ASN A 24 33.32 -5.41 -13.13
C ASN A 24 32.55 -6.75 -13.10
N ALA A 25 32.83 -7.57 -12.11
CA ALA A 25 31.93 -8.66 -11.76
C ALA A 25 30.80 -8.06 -10.91
N ASP A 26 29.58 -8.22 -11.38
CA ASP A 26 28.39 -7.95 -10.55
C ASP A 26 28.59 -8.60 -9.17
N PRO A 27 28.28 -7.90 -8.07
CA PRO A 27 28.38 -8.49 -6.75
C PRO A 27 27.58 -9.79 -6.73
N ALA A 28 28.21 -10.85 -6.23
CA ALA A 28 27.56 -12.16 -6.09
C ALA A 28 26.20 -11.96 -5.40
N PRO A 29 25.12 -12.59 -5.90
CA PRO A 29 23.82 -12.49 -5.27
C PRO A 29 23.97 -12.92 -3.79
N GLY A 30 23.52 -12.07 -2.89
CA GLY A 30 23.45 -12.40 -1.47
C GLY A 30 22.66 -13.70 -1.25
N PRO A 31 22.77 -14.34 -0.08
CA PRO A 31 22.12 -15.62 0.17
C PRO A 31 20.64 -15.51 -0.15
N VAL A 32 20.19 -16.33 -1.10
CA VAL A 32 18.76 -16.45 -1.44
C VAL A 32 18.11 -17.10 -0.22
N ILE A 33 17.33 -16.35 0.54
CA ILE A 33 16.52 -16.91 1.61
C ILE A 33 15.40 -17.67 0.90
N GLU A 34 15.50 -18.99 0.89
CA GLU A 34 14.48 -19.86 0.34
C GLU A 34 13.28 -19.89 1.31
N ILE A 35 12.17 -19.27 0.93
CA ILE A 35 10.93 -19.34 1.68
C ILE A 35 10.18 -20.59 1.18
N THR A 36 10.22 -21.64 1.97
CA THR A 36 9.60 -22.93 1.61
C THR A 36 8.22 -23.13 2.22
N ASP A 37 7.91 -22.40 3.29
CA ASP A 37 6.62 -22.46 3.99
C ASP A 37 6.23 -21.10 4.60
N ILE A 38 4.94 -20.79 4.57
CA ILE A 38 4.33 -19.68 5.29
C ILE A 38 3.08 -20.19 5.99
N ASN A 39 3.03 -20.09 7.29
CA ASN A 39 1.87 -20.42 8.12
C ASN A 39 1.26 -21.82 7.83
N GLY A 40 2.11 -22.82 7.57
CA GLY A 40 1.70 -24.20 7.24
C GLY A 40 1.30 -24.43 5.78
N THR A 41 1.53 -23.45 4.91
CA THR A 41 1.34 -23.60 3.46
C THR A 41 2.69 -23.63 2.76
N SER A 42 2.99 -24.72 2.07
CA SER A 42 4.22 -24.85 1.28
C SER A 42 4.19 -23.92 0.07
N ILE A 43 5.30 -23.22 -0.14
CA ILE A 43 5.45 -22.32 -1.30
C ILE A 43 5.85 -23.14 -2.53
N GLN A 44 5.08 -22.98 -3.59
CA GLN A 44 5.29 -23.68 -4.86
C GLN A 44 6.46 -23.06 -5.63
N GLU A 45 7.26 -23.89 -6.25
CA GLU A 45 8.35 -23.48 -7.11
C GLU A 45 7.86 -22.56 -8.24
N GLY A 46 8.61 -21.52 -8.53
CA GLY A 46 8.28 -20.52 -9.55
C GLY A 46 7.40 -19.36 -9.07
N ASN A 47 6.77 -19.46 -7.91
CA ASN A 47 6.09 -18.34 -7.27
C ASN A 47 7.12 -17.41 -6.61
N ASN A 48 7.08 -16.15 -6.95
CA ASN A 48 8.01 -15.14 -6.43
C ASN A 48 7.31 -13.97 -5.71
N LEU A 49 5.99 -14.00 -5.60
CA LEU A 49 5.21 -13.06 -4.81
C LEU A 49 4.33 -13.84 -3.85
N VAL A 50 4.65 -13.73 -2.56
CA VAL A 50 4.09 -14.58 -1.51
C VAL A 50 3.80 -13.76 -0.26
N GLY A 51 2.92 -14.20 0.60
CA GLY A 51 2.67 -13.55 1.88
C GLY A 51 1.50 -14.12 2.66
N LEU A 52 1.33 -13.60 3.85
CA LEU A 52 0.26 -13.92 4.79
C LEU A 52 -0.67 -12.70 4.94
N VAL A 53 -1.96 -12.92 4.82
CA VAL A 53 -2.97 -11.96 5.28
C VAL A 53 -3.53 -12.47 6.61
N SER A 54 -3.35 -11.69 7.68
CA SER A 54 -3.69 -12.12 9.04
C SER A 54 -4.60 -11.12 9.75
N ASP A 55 -5.39 -11.65 10.68
CA ASP A 55 -6.25 -10.87 11.58
C ASP A 55 -5.44 -10.36 12.77
N SER A 56 -5.47 -9.05 13.02
CA SER A 56 -4.66 -8.39 14.06
C SER A 56 -5.04 -8.78 15.50
N LYS A 57 -6.28 -9.19 15.72
CA LYS A 57 -6.78 -9.58 17.07
C LYS A 57 -6.47 -11.02 17.41
N THR A 58 -6.53 -11.89 16.41
CA THR A 58 -6.36 -13.34 16.63
C THR A 58 -5.00 -13.88 16.19
N GLY A 59 -4.29 -13.14 15.34
CA GLY A 59 -3.05 -13.57 14.67
C GLY A 59 -3.26 -14.67 13.62
N LYS A 60 -4.50 -15.11 13.38
CA LYS A 60 -4.81 -16.17 12.42
C LYS A 60 -4.81 -15.63 10.99
N GLY A 61 -4.49 -16.51 10.04
CA GLY A 61 -4.65 -16.21 8.63
C GLY A 61 -6.11 -16.00 8.24
N ILE A 62 -6.35 -15.11 7.30
CA ILE A 62 -7.68 -14.78 6.76
C ILE A 62 -7.78 -15.41 5.37
N ALA A 63 -8.70 -16.38 5.23
CA ALA A 63 -8.96 -17.03 3.96
C ALA A 63 -9.80 -16.16 3.01
N ASN A 64 -9.68 -16.43 1.70
CA ASN A 64 -10.47 -15.81 0.62
C ASN A 64 -10.29 -14.29 0.48
N VAL A 65 -9.21 -13.72 0.99
CA VAL A 65 -8.85 -12.33 0.72
C VAL A 65 -8.25 -12.24 -0.68
N VAL A 66 -8.79 -11.35 -1.49
CA VAL A 66 -8.28 -11.09 -2.84
C VAL A 66 -6.96 -10.32 -2.75
N VAL A 67 -5.94 -10.80 -3.45
CA VAL A 67 -4.62 -10.19 -3.57
C VAL A 67 -4.25 -10.07 -5.04
N SER A 68 -3.66 -8.94 -5.42
CA SER A 68 -3.28 -8.68 -6.81
C SER A 68 -1.95 -7.90 -6.89
N ASP A 69 -1.27 -8.07 -8.01
CA ASP A 69 -0.11 -7.26 -8.41
C ASP A 69 -0.46 -6.22 -9.50
N GLY A 70 -1.75 -6.03 -9.75
CA GLY A 70 -2.29 -5.17 -10.82
C GLY A 70 -2.50 -5.91 -12.15
N TYR A 71 -1.97 -7.14 -12.29
CA TYR A 71 -2.06 -7.95 -13.52
C TYR A 71 -2.65 -9.33 -13.26
N SER A 72 -2.27 -9.93 -12.15
CA SER A 72 -2.76 -11.23 -11.69
C SER A 72 -3.58 -11.07 -10.43
N VAL A 73 -4.59 -11.91 -10.26
CA VAL A 73 -5.48 -11.90 -9.09
C VAL A 73 -5.53 -13.30 -8.52
N VAL A 74 -5.32 -13.41 -7.21
CA VAL A 74 -5.45 -14.66 -6.45
C VAL A 74 -6.24 -14.41 -5.18
N THR A 75 -6.62 -15.47 -4.48
CA THR A 75 -7.19 -15.41 -3.14
C THR A 75 -6.29 -16.14 -2.16
N THR A 76 -6.29 -15.69 -0.90
CA THR A 76 -5.63 -16.42 0.17
C THR A 76 -6.29 -17.77 0.42
N ASP A 77 -5.47 -18.78 0.76
CA ASP A 77 -5.93 -20.12 1.15
C ASP A 77 -6.53 -20.16 2.57
N ALA A 78 -6.86 -21.35 3.05
CA ALA A 78 -7.43 -21.57 4.39
C ALA A 78 -6.51 -21.10 5.54
N ASN A 79 -5.20 -21.01 5.29
CA ASN A 79 -4.19 -20.54 6.23
C ASN A 79 -3.91 -19.02 6.10
N GLY A 80 -4.62 -18.32 5.20
CA GLY A 80 -4.43 -16.90 4.90
C GLY A 80 -3.23 -16.61 3.99
N VAL A 81 -2.66 -17.62 3.34
CA VAL A 81 -1.48 -17.47 2.51
C VAL A 81 -1.86 -17.25 1.06
N TYR A 82 -1.18 -16.33 0.41
CA TYR A 82 -1.22 -16.15 -1.02
C TYR A 82 0.15 -16.38 -1.63
N GLN A 83 0.16 -16.90 -2.84
CA GLN A 83 1.39 -17.13 -3.61
C GLN A 83 1.08 -17.16 -5.10
N PHE A 84 1.87 -16.47 -5.89
CA PHE A 84 1.79 -16.50 -7.35
C PHE A 84 3.07 -15.97 -8.00
N LYS A 85 3.21 -16.18 -9.30
CA LYS A 85 4.28 -15.57 -10.08
C LYS A 85 3.89 -14.15 -10.43
N ALA A 86 4.65 -13.16 -9.92
CA ALA A 86 4.43 -11.75 -10.23
C ALA A 86 4.57 -11.48 -11.73
N SER A 87 3.72 -10.61 -12.25
CA SER A 87 3.91 -10.07 -13.60
C SER A 87 5.26 -9.35 -13.69
N ARG A 88 5.95 -9.48 -14.83
CA ARG A 88 7.20 -8.75 -15.08
C ARG A 88 7.05 -7.22 -14.97
N TYR A 89 5.84 -6.72 -15.07
CA TYR A 89 5.51 -5.30 -14.98
C TYR A 89 5.08 -4.87 -13.57
N ALA A 90 4.84 -5.83 -12.67
CA ALA A 90 4.40 -5.54 -11.32
C ALA A 90 5.41 -4.69 -10.54
N LYS A 91 4.93 -3.63 -9.93
CA LYS A 91 5.67 -2.74 -9.02
C LYS A 91 5.12 -2.79 -7.61
N THR A 92 3.88 -3.21 -7.47
CA THR A 92 3.13 -3.23 -6.22
C THR A 92 2.44 -4.58 -6.04
N VAL A 93 2.13 -4.92 -4.81
CA VAL A 93 1.15 -5.95 -4.45
C VAL A 93 0.17 -5.34 -3.46
N PHE A 94 -1.11 -5.66 -3.59
CA PHE A 94 -2.15 -5.10 -2.73
C PHE A 94 -3.21 -6.14 -2.38
N VAL A 95 -3.90 -5.88 -1.28
CA VAL A 95 -5.11 -6.60 -0.89
C VAL A 95 -6.34 -5.79 -1.26
N SER A 96 -7.35 -6.43 -1.87
CA SER A 96 -8.69 -5.86 -1.95
C SER A 96 -9.31 -5.98 -0.56
N LEU A 97 -9.41 -4.84 0.15
CA LEU A 97 -9.85 -4.83 1.54
C LEU A 97 -11.27 -5.37 1.68
N PRO A 98 -11.48 -6.43 2.48
CA PRO A 98 -12.83 -6.93 2.75
C PRO A 98 -13.63 -5.95 3.62
N SER A 99 -14.96 -5.96 3.48
CA SER A 99 -15.85 -5.04 4.20
C SER A 99 -15.88 -5.24 5.72
N GLU A 100 -15.43 -6.40 6.19
CA GLU A 100 -15.35 -6.77 7.61
C GLU A 100 -14.16 -6.17 8.35
N TYR A 101 -13.23 -5.54 7.63
CA TYR A 101 -11.97 -5.04 8.19
C TYR A 101 -11.84 -3.53 8.03
N GLU A 102 -11.16 -2.89 8.98
CA GLU A 102 -10.79 -1.48 8.91
C GLU A 102 -9.86 -1.21 7.71
N VAL A 103 -9.88 0.00 7.20
CA VAL A 103 -8.83 0.46 6.28
C VAL A 103 -7.55 0.68 7.08
N PRO A 104 -6.48 -0.12 6.87
CA PRO A 104 -5.23 0.11 7.56
C PRO A 104 -4.62 1.44 7.11
N LEU A 105 -4.08 2.20 8.06
CA LEU A 105 -3.39 3.45 7.78
C LEU A 105 -1.92 3.35 8.18
N ASP A 106 -1.04 3.92 7.37
CA ASP A 106 0.39 4.06 7.69
C ASP A 106 0.64 5.19 8.73
N ALA A 107 1.91 5.43 9.06
CA ALA A 107 2.30 6.49 9.98
C ALA A 107 1.86 7.90 9.50
N ASP A 108 1.80 8.09 8.19
CA ASP A 108 1.35 9.32 7.54
C ASP A 108 -0.16 9.38 7.28
N LYS A 109 -0.93 8.40 7.83
CA LYS A 109 -2.39 8.31 7.73
C LYS A 109 -2.91 8.06 6.31
N ARG A 110 -2.09 7.43 5.48
CA ARG A 110 -2.48 6.98 4.14
C ARG A 110 -2.97 5.52 4.19
N PRO A 111 -3.93 5.14 3.34
CA PRO A 111 -4.35 3.75 3.23
C PRO A 111 -3.17 2.81 2.91
N ALA A 112 -2.96 1.81 3.77
CA ALA A 112 -1.79 0.92 3.75
C ALA A 112 -2.17 -0.50 3.29
N TYR A 113 -2.98 -0.60 2.25
CA TYR A 113 -3.46 -1.86 1.67
C TYR A 113 -2.51 -2.45 0.63
N TYR A 114 -1.37 -1.82 0.37
CA TYR A 114 -0.39 -2.24 -0.65
C TYR A 114 1.05 -2.20 -0.15
N LYS A 115 1.93 -2.88 -0.87
CA LYS A 115 3.38 -2.81 -0.74
C LYS A 115 4.00 -2.49 -2.10
N VAL A 116 5.10 -1.75 -2.10
CA VAL A 116 5.83 -1.35 -3.32
C VAL A 116 7.19 -2.06 -3.38
N GLY A 117 7.82 -2.02 -4.55
CA GLY A 117 9.21 -2.46 -4.69
C GLY A 117 9.36 -3.96 -4.99
N ILE A 118 8.48 -4.54 -5.81
CA ILE A 118 8.59 -5.93 -6.23
C ILE A 118 9.89 -6.17 -7.01
N ASN A 119 10.73 -7.05 -6.49
CA ASN A 119 11.97 -7.49 -7.15
C ASN A 119 11.69 -8.74 -7.98
N GLN A 120 11.78 -8.61 -9.30
CA GLN A 120 11.52 -9.70 -10.24
C GLN A 120 12.54 -10.87 -10.16
N LYS A 121 13.71 -10.63 -9.56
CA LYS A 121 14.80 -11.61 -9.47
C LYS A 121 14.84 -12.35 -8.12
N ALA A 122 13.88 -12.08 -7.22
CA ALA A 122 13.86 -12.67 -5.88
C ALA A 122 12.42 -13.02 -5.46
N VAL A 123 12.30 -13.88 -4.45
CA VAL A 123 11.03 -14.11 -3.77
C VAL A 123 10.72 -12.90 -2.90
N ASN A 124 9.55 -12.31 -3.11
CA ASN A 124 9.07 -11.13 -2.38
C ASN A 124 8.02 -11.59 -1.37
N ARG A 125 8.35 -11.57 -0.09
CA ARG A 125 7.39 -11.80 0.97
C ARG A 125 6.77 -10.48 1.42
N ASN A 126 5.44 -10.37 1.29
CA ASN A 126 4.68 -9.18 1.66
C ASN A 126 3.48 -9.58 2.50
N ASP A 127 3.57 -9.43 3.81
CA ASP A 127 2.50 -9.76 4.74
C ASP A 127 1.59 -8.55 4.97
N PHE A 128 0.28 -8.82 5.15
CA PHE A 128 -0.73 -7.83 5.49
C PHE A 128 -1.44 -8.24 6.78
N THR A 129 -1.63 -7.27 7.68
CA THR A 129 -2.38 -7.48 8.91
C THR A 129 -3.61 -6.58 8.88
N LEU A 130 -4.80 -7.17 8.98
CA LEU A 130 -6.07 -6.47 8.92
C LEU A 130 -6.74 -6.47 10.29
N THR A 131 -7.31 -5.33 10.68
CA THR A 131 -8.04 -5.18 11.95
C THR A 131 -9.53 -5.36 11.70
N PRO A 132 -10.17 -6.37 12.33
CA PRO A 132 -11.58 -6.59 12.12
C PRO A 132 -12.42 -5.46 12.73
N LEU A 133 -13.43 -5.02 12.01
CA LEU A 133 -14.49 -4.15 12.51
C LEU A 133 -15.29 -4.87 13.62
N ALA A 134 -15.92 -4.11 14.49
CA ALA A 134 -16.84 -4.67 15.48
C ALA A 134 -18.10 -5.27 14.81
N ALA A 135 -18.53 -4.67 13.70
CA ALA A 135 -19.58 -5.13 12.82
C ALA A 135 -19.39 -4.54 11.43
N ILE A 136 -19.89 -5.24 10.40
CA ILE A 136 -19.94 -4.69 9.03
C ILE A 136 -20.81 -3.43 9.04
N GLU A 137 -20.36 -2.41 8.35
CA GLU A 137 -21.04 -1.11 8.28
C GLU A 137 -22.38 -1.23 7.53
N ASP A 138 -23.47 -0.77 8.12
CA ASP A 138 -24.77 -0.69 7.46
C ASP A 138 -24.86 0.54 6.53
N SER A 139 -24.07 1.56 6.84
CA SER A 139 -23.98 2.80 6.04
C SER A 139 -22.62 3.45 6.23
N PHE A 140 -22.16 4.14 5.23
CA PHE A 140 -20.96 4.96 5.27
C PHE A 140 -21.11 6.19 4.37
N THR A 141 -20.25 7.19 4.63
CA THR A 141 -20.15 8.38 3.78
C THR A 141 -18.95 8.22 2.86
N PHE A 142 -19.17 8.44 1.57
CA PHE A 142 -18.09 8.45 0.59
C PHE A 142 -17.93 9.85 0.00
N ILE A 143 -16.73 10.40 0.10
CA ILE A 143 -16.39 11.73 -0.40
C ILE A 143 -15.61 11.59 -1.68
N ALA A 144 -16.17 12.04 -2.79
CA ALA A 144 -15.49 12.14 -4.06
C ALA A 144 -14.79 13.51 -4.17
N ILE A 145 -13.48 13.52 -4.36
CA ILE A 145 -12.66 14.72 -4.51
C ILE A 145 -12.26 14.82 -5.98
N GLY A 146 -12.92 15.73 -6.72
CA GLY A 146 -12.61 15.96 -8.13
C GLY A 146 -11.31 16.71 -8.30
N ASP A 147 -10.54 16.33 -9.26
CA ASP A 147 -9.38 16.95 -9.89
C ASP A 147 -8.67 18.06 -9.08
N PRO A 148 -7.88 17.73 -8.05
CA PRO A 148 -7.14 18.75 -7.30
C PRO A 148 -6.18 19.59 -8.15
N GLN A 149 -5.64 19.02 -9.22
CA GLN A 149 -4.79 19.63 -10.25
C GLN A 149 -3.75 20.63 -9.74
N CYS A 150 -3.05 20.27 -8.65
CA CYS A 150 -2.06 21.14 -8.05
C CYS A 150 -0.83 21.30 -8.95
N THR A 151 -0.47 22.55 -9.32
CA THR A 151 0.68 22.86 -10.17
C THR A 151 1.85 23.44 -9.39
N ASN A 152 1.64 23.91 -8.14
CA ASN A 152 2.62 24.60 -7.32
C ASN A 152 2.28 24.53 -5.82
N ASP A 153 3.21 25.02 -5.00
CA ASP A 153 3.08 25.00 -3.54
C ASP A 153 1.89 25.83 -3.00
N LYS A 154 1.50 26.88 -3.70
CA LYS A 154 0.36 27.71 -3.31
C LYS A 154 -0.94 26.90 -3.43
N GLU A 155 -1.07 26.13 -4.49
CA GLU A 155 -2.25 25.28 -4.73
C GLU A 155 -2.28 24.09 -3.79
N ILE A 156 -1.14 23.46 -3.48
CA ILE A 156 -1.04 22.49 -2.39
C ILE A 156 -1.49 23.10 -1.07
N GLY A 157 -1.10 24.35 -0.80
CA GLY A 157 -1.54 25.10 0.38
C GLY A 157 -3.06 25.31 0.42
N ARG A 158 -3.66 25.66 -0.71
CA ARG A 158 -5.12 25.82 -0.85
C ARG A 158 -5.83 24.48 -0.69
N TYR A 159 -5.37 23.45 -1.37
CA TYR A 159 -5.91 22.09 -1.22
C TYR A 159 -5.92 21.64 0.24
N THR A 160 -4.80 21.90 0.96
CA THR A 160 -4.69 21.55 2.37
C THR A 160 -5.62 22.37 3.28
N ASN A 161 -5.60 23.70 3.13
CA ASN A 161 -6.21 24.61 4.08
C ASN A 161 -7.68 24.94 3.74
N GLU A 162 -8.07 24.79 2.49
CA GLU A 162 -9.43 24.99 2.03
C GLU A 162 -10.15 23.64 1.90
N THR A 163 -9.81 22.80 0.91
CA THR A 163 -10.53 21.56 0.60
C THR A 163 -10.47 20.53 1.74
N MET A 164 -9.26 20.14 2.16
CA MET A 164 -9.11 19.10 3.20
C MET A 164 -9.59 19.58 4.56
N ASN A 165 -9.42 20.86 4.85
CA ASN A 165 -9.91 21.45 6.09
C ASN A 165 -11.45 21.54 6.10
N ASP A 166 -12.10 21.92 5.00
CA ASP A 166 -13.55 21.93 4.89
C ASP A 166 -14.15 20.54 5.07
N ILE A 167 -13.57 19.52 4.43
CA ILE A 167 -13.95 18.12 4.62
C ILE A 167 -13.84 17.73 6.12
N ALA A 168 -12.71 18.06 6.75
CA ALA A 168 -12.49 17.73 8.16
C ALA A 168 -13.50 18.40 9.08
N GLN A 169 -13.80 19.69 8.86
CA GLN A 169 -14.78 20.45 9.62
C GLN A 169 -16.20 19.90 9.42
N THR A 170 -16.59 19.64 8.17
CA THR A 170 -17.90 19.10 7.82
C THR A 170 -18.12 17.73 8.49
N LEU A 171 -17.14 16.82 8.41
CA LEU A 171 -17.24 15.51 9.04
C LEU A 171 -17.30 15.62 10.56
N SER A 172 -16.44 16.44 11.18
CA SER A 172 -16.40 16.61 12.63
C SER A 172 -17.68 17.24 13.18
N ALA A 173 -18.23 18.25 12.53
CA ALA A 173 -19.49 18.88 12.92
C ALA A 173 -20.67 17.89 12.86
N ASN A 174 -20.68 17.01 11.88
CA ASN A 174 -21.75 16.02 11.69
C ASN A 174 -21.59 14.80 12.61
N GLN A 175 -20.38 14.43 13.01
CA GLN A 175 -20.17 13.36 14.00
C GLN A 175 -20.80 13.68 15.34
N ASN A 176 -20.74 14.92 15.79
CA ASN A 176 -21.42 15.38 17.02
C ASN A 176 -22.93 15.21 16.95
N GLN A 177 -23.50 15.02 15.75
CA GLN A 177 -24.92 14.75 15.50
C GLN A 177 -25.18 13.25 15.23
N GLY A 178 -24.18 12.37 15.42
CA GLY A 178 -24.28 10.94 15.09
C GLY A 178 -24.32 10.64 13.59
N LYS A 179 -23.92 11.59 12.73
CA LYS A 179 -23.84 11.43 11.29
C LYS A 179 -22.41 11.19 10.82
N TYR A 180 -22.24 10.55 9.67
CA TYR A 180 -20.94 10.33 9.01
C TYR A 180 -19.88 9.63 9.89
N LEU A 181 -20.35 8.68 10.71
CA LEU A 181 -19.48 7.94 11.65
C LEU A 181 -18.42 7.12 10.93
N ASN A 182 -18.77 6.61 9.74
CA ASN A 182 -17.88 5.85 8.87
C ASN A 182 -17.72 6.66 7.57
N ALA A 183 -16.54 7.20 7.33
CA ALA A 183 -16.27 8.03 6.17
C ALA A 183 -15.01 7.56 5.45
N TYR A 184 -15.06 7.63 4.13
CA TYR A 184 -13.99 7.31 3.20
C TYR A 184 -13.96 8.38 2.11
N ALA A 185 -12.79 8.66 1.57
CA ALA A 185 -12.65 9.57 0.44
C ALA A 185 -11.85 8.94 -0.68
N MET A 186 -12.05 9.45 -1.89
CA MET A 186 -11.29 9.08 -3.07
C MET A 186 -11.11 10.31 -3.94
N THR A 187 -9.89 10.54 -4.43
CA THR A 187 -9.67 11.49 -5.52
C THR A 187 -10.07 10.85 -6.85
N LEU A 188 -10.57 11.64 -7.78
CA LEU A 188 -11.05 11.15 -9.08
C LEU A 188 -10.00 11.30 -10.19
N GLY A 189 -8.74 11.38 -9.84
CA GLY A 189 -7.63 11.58 -10.75
C GLY A 189 -7.15 13.03 -10.80
N ASP A 190 -6.18 13.29 -11.66
CA ASP A 190 -5.57 14.61 -11.88
C ASP A 190 -5.22 15.33 -10.58
N ASN A 191 -4.51 14.64 -9.72
CA ASN A 191 -4.15 15.12 -8.39
C ASN A 191 -3.08 16.21 -8.46
N VAL A 192 -2.09 16.00 -9.34
CA VAL A 192 -1.11 17.00 -9.75
C VAL A 192 -1.31 17.29 -11.23
N ASN A 193 -0.88 18.45 -11.70
CA ASN A 193 -1.02 18.83 -13.10
C ASN A 193 0.35 18.88 -13.78
N ASP A 194 0.78 17.73 -14.33
CA ASP A 194 2.09 17.53 -14.98
C ASP A 194 3.31 17.91 -14.10
N THR A 195 3.13 17.87 -12.78
CA THR A 195 4.12 18.30 -11.78
C THR A 195 4.48 17.17 -10.81
N PRO A 196 5.21 16.13 -11.28
CA PRO A 196 5.48 14.92 -10.47
C PRO A 196 6.26 15.21 -9.18
N ASP A 197 6.97 16.32 -9.08
CA ASP A 197 7.71 16.71 -7.88
C ASP A 197 6.81 17.14 -6.71
N LEU A 198 5.52 17.39 -6.97
CA LEU A 198 4.56 17.77 -5.95
C LEU A 198 3.96 16.58 -5.19
N TRP A 199 4.11 15.35 -5.68
CA TRP A 199 3.51 14.17 -5.07
C TRP A 199 3.80 14.04 -3.56
N GLY A 200 5.05 14.21 -3.16
CA GLY A 200 5.43 14.14 -1.75
C GLY A 200 4.70 15.17 -0.88
N LYS A 201 4.48 16.37 -1.40
CA LYS A 201 3.78 17.46 -0.71
C LYS A 201 2.28 17.20 -0.67
N LEU A 202 1.69 16.78 -1.79
CA LEU A 202 0.27 16.43 -1.87
C LEU A 202 -0.07 15.31 -0.90
N MET A 203 0.70 14.22 -0.88
CA MET A 203 0.45 13.09 0.01
C MET A 203 0.55 13.46 1.49
N ASN A 204 1.34 14.49 1.84
CA ASN A 204 1.40 15.01 3.20
C ASN A 204 0.12 15.75 3.65
N THR A 205 -0.75 16.15 2.73
CA THR A 205 -2.02 16.80 3.08
C THR A 205 -3.00 15.84 3.72
N MET A 206 -2.96 14.56 3.36
CA MET A 206 -3.90 13.51 3.76
C MET A 206 -3.89 13.25 5.27
N LYS A 207 -2.74 13.35 5.92
CA LYS A 207 -2.59 13.15 7.37
C LYS A 207 -3.29 14.20 8.24
N LYS A 208 -3.83 15.25 7.66
CA LYS A 208 -4.48 16.34 8.40
C LYS A 208 -5.99 16.16 8.55
N VAL A 209 -6.60 15.23 7.86
CA VAL A 209 -8.05 15.05 7.90
C VAL A 209 -8.43 14.11 9.05
N GLN A 210 -8.50 14.65 10.24
CA GLN A 210 -8.97 13.93 11.42
C GLN A 210 -10.49 14.01 11.51
N ILE A 211 -11.16 12.85 11.64
CA ILE A 211 -12.62 12.69 11.66
C ILE A 211 -13.15 12.22 13.02
N GLY A 212 -12.45 12.53 14.08
CA GLY A 212 -12.79 12.15 15.45
C GLY A 212 -11.54 11.92 16.30
N ALA A 213 -11.70 11.60 17.56
CA ALA A 213 -10.58 11.37 18.46
C ALA A 213 -9.71 10.20 17.99
N GLY A 214 -8.56 10.52 17.42
CA GLY A 214 -7.62 9.53 16.89
C GLY A 214 -8.00 8.84 15.58
N LYS A 215 -9.16 9.17 14.98
CA LYS A 215 -9.57 8.66 13.66
C LYS A 215 -9.20 9.64 12.55
N TYR A 216 -8.68 9.10 11.46
CA TYR A 216 -8.35 9.86 10.25
C TYR A 216 -9.18 9.35 9.08
N LEU A 217 -9.50 10.25 8.15
CA LEU A 217 -10.21 9.91 6.92
C LEU A 217 -9.27 9.11 6.00
N PRO A 218 -9.59 7.85 5.67
CA PRO A 218 -8.88 7.15 4.62
C PRO A 218 -9.16 7.82 3.28
N VAL A 219 -8.11 8.33 2.61
CA VAL A 219 -8.22 8.95 1.29
C VAL A 219 -7.53 8.05 0.28
N PHE A 220 -8.30 7.40 -0.57
CA PHE A 220 -7.80 6.62 -1.68
C PHE A 220 -7.46 7.53 -2.85
N ILE A 221 -6.39 7.23 -3.57
CA ILE A 221 -5.93 8.06 -4.67
C ILE A 221 -6.12 7.33 -5.99
N THR A 222 -6.86 7.92 -6.89
CA THR A 222 -7.02 7.46 -8.27
C THR A 222 -6.10 8.24 -9.19
N ILE A 223 -5.52 7.57 -10.16
CA ILE A 223 -4.66 8.20 -11.16
C ILE A 223 -5.50 8.87 -12.25
N GLY A 224 -5.09 10.06 -12.70
CA GLY A 224 -5.60 10.74 -13.88
C GLY A 224 -4.50 10.94 -14.92
N ASN A 225 -4.83 11.52 -16.06
CA ASN A 225 -3.86 11.70 -17.16
C ASN A 225 -2.75 12.72 -16.83
N HIS A 226 -3.03 13.75 -16.03
CA HIS A 226 -2.04 14.72 -15.58
C HIS A 226 -1.14 14.22 -14.42
N ASP A 227 -1.46 13.06 -13.88
CA ASP A 227 -0.64 12.38 -12.85
C ASP A 227 0.51 11.56 -13.47
N HIS A 228 0.50 11.39 -14.78
CA HIS A 228 1.55 10.72 -15.53
C HIS A 228 2.79 11.64 -15.66
N ASN A 229 3.96 11.02 -15.78
CA ASN A 229 5.15 11.76 -16.16
C ASN A 229 5.20 11.89 -17.70
N ALA A 230 4.80 13.03 -18.23
CA ALA A 230 4.76 13.32 -19.65
C ALA A 230 6.15 13.27 -20.36
N LYS A 231 7.24 13.17 -19.59
CA LYS A 231 8.60 13.02 -20.14
C LYS A 231 8.95 11.58 -20.48
N GLU A 232 8.15 10.63 -20.01
CA GLU A 232 8.36 9.21 -20.26
C GLU A 232 7.85 8.80 -21.65
N SER A 233 8.53 7.84 -22.27
CA SER A 233 8.21 7.37 -23.62
C SER A 233 7.12 6.30 -23.67
N SER A 234 6.68 5.78 -22.54
CA SER A 234 5.63 4.77 -22.45
C SER A 234 4.75 4.95 -21.23
N ASP A 235 3.48 4.58 -21.33
CA ASP A 235 2.52 4.62 -20.22
C ASP A 235 2.97 3.79 -19.03
N MET A 236 3.67 2.67 -19.28
CA MET A 236 4.21 1.79 -18.24
C MET A 236 5.23 2.48 -17.33
N THR A 237 6.03 3.40 -17.88
CA THR A 237 7.02 4.16 -17.12
C THR A 237 6.46 5.49 -16.62
N ALA A 238 5.51 6.06 -17.35
CA ALA A 238 4.88 7.33 -17.02
C ALA A 238 4.15 7.32 -15.66
N VAL A 239 3.61 6.17 -15.24
CA VAL A 239 2.94 5.98 -13.95
C VAL A 239 3.89 5.78 -12.76
N GLY A 240 5.21 5.74 -13.01
CA GLY A 240 6.20 5.37 -11.97
C GLY A 240 6.20 6.29 -10.75
N ASN A 241 6.02 7.60 -10.93
CA ASN A 241 5.91 8.55 -9.83
C ASN A 241 4.63 8.34 -9.02
N PHE A 242 3.50 8.14 -9.68
CA PHE A 242 2.25 7.79 -9.00
C PHE A 242 2.43 6.53 -8.16
N GLN A 243 2.92 5.45 -8.76
CA GLN A 243 3.12 4.18 -8.06
C GLN A 243 4.05 4.29 -6.84
N LYS A 244 5.08 5.13 -6.92
CA LYS A 244 6.00 5.38 -5.81
C LYS A 244 5.31 6.01 -4.59
N TYR A 245 4.37 6.92 -4.80
CA TYR A 245 3.74 7.71 -3.73
C TYR A 245 2.36 7.20 -3.33
N CYS A 246 1.60 6.67 -4.29
CA CYS A 246 0.18 6.32 -4.13
C CYS A 246 -0.09 4.81 -4.22
N GLY A 247 0.88 4.01 -4.70
CA GLY A 247 0.73 2.57 -4.84
C GLY A 247 0.15 2.14 -6.19
N PRO A 248 -0.73 1.13 -6.22
CA PRO A 248 -1.27 0.58 -7.45
C PRO A 248 -2.12 1.59 -8.23
N THR A 249 -2.03 1.54 -9.56
CA THR A 249 -2.89 2.33 -10.46
C THR A 249 -4.32 1.80 -10.50
N ASP A 250 -4.45 0.47 -10.32
CA ASP A 250 -5.71 -0.25 -10.33
C ASP A 250 -5.84 -1.04 -9.04
N TYR A 251 -6.94 -0.84 -8.32
CA TYR A 251 -7.20 -1.51 -7.06
C TYR A 251 -8.70 -1.58 -6.77
N SER A 252 -9.06 -2.36 -5.77
CA SER A 252 -10.43 -2.47 -5.28
C SER A 252 -10.50 -2.58 -3.76
N PHE A 253 -11.63 -2.26 -3.20
CA PHE A 253 -11.97 -2.50 -1.81
C PHE A 253 -13.48 -2.62 -1.63
N ASN A 254 -13.90 -3.26 -0.55
CA ASN A 254 -15.31 -3.42 -0.21
C ASN A 254 -15.64 -2.65 1.05
N ARG A 255 -16.79 -1.99 1.07
CA ARG A 255 -17.33 -1.29 2.24
C ARG A 255 -18.82 -1.56 2.36
N GLY A 256 -19.30 -1.69 3.59
CA GLY A 256 -20.70 -1.95 3.87
C GLY A 256 -21.13 -3.38 3.50
N LYS A 257 -22.44 -3.58 3.50
CA LYS A 257 -23.11 -4.85 3.14
C LYS A 257 -23.39 -4.92 1.66
#